data_24fbb4a8f2342231168922f3959cc779
#
_entry.id   24fbb4a8f2342231168922f3959cc779
#
_cell.length_a   1.000
_cell.length_b   1.000
_cell.length_c   1.000
_cell.angle_alpha   90.00
_cell.angle_beta   90.00
_cell.angle_gamma   90.00
#
_symmetry.space_group_name_H-M   'P 1'
#
loop_
_entity.id
_entity.type
_entity.pdbx_description
1 polymer ?
#
loop_
_entity_poly.entity_id
_entity_poly.type
_entity_poly.pdbx_seq_one_letter_code
_entity_poly.pdbx_strand_id
1 'polypeptide(L)'
;MKNQLNNILKISFCIVLLVLGILIGKFYNFPQFEISKSIDIINLLSIIVTIGLAIIITVYFDKTKNDNRIEKDLILRRVDNIYEITNELQKECVSGTIPYTEAASSIKRINTSLKSIYKTIDKCQFSIKDDIKESLKDAIGDLRDKLTDTPKINEEQIQKSELPIEVKDGVIHYNRQRIAQIESKFDGIKDCLFELEIRINKK
;
A
#
# COMPACT_ATOMS: atom_id res chain seq x y z
N MET A 1 17.83 -11.97 -0.47
CA MET A 1 17.02 -13.19 -0.36
C MET A 1 17.78 -14.47 -0.74
N LYS A 2 18.33 -14.60 -1.94
CA LYS A 2 19.08 -15.79 -2.37
C LYS A 2 20.23 -16.17 -1.42
N ASN A 3 20.92 -15.21 -0.84
CA ASN A 3 22.02 -15.44 0.11
C ASN A 3 21.55 -15.93 1.49
N GLN A 4 20.39 -15.50 1.99
CA GLN A 4 19.87 -15.99 3.27
C GLN A 4 19.37 -17.43 3.15
N LEU A 5 18.66 -17.77 2.07
CA LEU A 5 18.22 -19.14 1.81
C LEU A 5 19.43 -20.09 1.70
N ASN A 6 20.50 -19.63 1.04
CA ASN A 6 21.73 -20.41 0.90
C ASN A 6 22.45 -20.62 2.25
N ASN A 7 22.39 -19.63 3.16
CA ASN A 7 22.95 -19.74 4.50
C ASN A 7 22.15 -20.70 5.39
N ILE A 8 20.80 -20.65 5.32
CA ILE A 8 19.91 -21.56 6.06
C ILE A 8 20.13 -23.00 5.57
N LEU A 9 20.24 -23.20 4.26
CA LEU A 9 20.53 -24.52 3.67
C LEU A 9 21.88 -25.07 4.14
N LYS A 10 22.91 -24.22 4.21
CA LYS A 10 24.24 -24.60 4.73
C LYS A 10 24.20 -24.96 6.21
N ILE A 11 23.48 -24.19 7.04
CA ILE A 11 23.33 -24.48 8.47
C ILE A 11 22.58 -25.80 8.67
N SER A 12 21.48 -26.02 7.96
CA SER A 12 20.72 -27.28 7.98
C SER A 12 21.59 -28.47 7.56
N PHE A 13 22.40 -28.31 6.51
CA PHE A 13 23.32 -29.35 6.05
C PHE A 13 24.40 -29.65 7.10
N CYS A 14 24.97 -28.64 7.77
CA CYS A 14 25.93 -28.84 8.86
C CYS A 14 25.30 -29.58 10.04
N ILE A 15 24.07 -29.31 10.41
CA ILE A 15 23.36 -30.00 11.50
C ILE A 15 23.15 -31.47 11.12
N VAL A 16 22.71 -31.76 9.88
CA VAL A 16 22.54 -33.14 9.39
C VAL A 16 23.87 -33.91 9.40
N LEU A 17 24.95 -33.27 8.98
CA LEU A 17 26.30 -33.91 9.02
C LEU A 17 26.75 -34.18 10.46
N LEU A 18 26.47 -33.28 11.39
CA LEU A 18 26.79 -33.46 12.79
C LEU A 18 26.03 -34.62 13.41
N VAL A 19 24.72 -34.74 13.14
CA VAL A 19 23.89 -35.88 13.58
C VAL A 19 24.35 -37.18 12.97
N LEU A 20 24.68 -37.20 11.66
CA LEU A 20 25.25 -38.35 11.01
C LEU A 20 26.60 -38.76 11.62
N GLY A 21 27.47 -37.80 11.92
CA GLY A 21 28.75 -38.04 12.59
C GLY A 21 28.56 -38.68 13.96
N ILE A 22 27.59 -38.22 14.77
CA ILE A 22 27.26 -38.82 16.06
C ILE A 22 26.75 -40.27 15.90
N LEU A 23 25.87 -40.51 14.91
CA LEU A 23 25.35 -41.87 14.62
C LEU A 23 26.45 -42.83 14.18
N ILE A 24 27.33 -42.38 13.30
CA ILE A 24 28.47 -43.17 12.82
C ILE A 24 29.43 -43.44 14.00
N GLY A 25 29.75 -42.41 14.82
CA GLY A 25 30.59 -42.56 15.98
C GLY A 25 30.04 -43.58 16.99
N LYS A 26 28.72 -43.63 17.17
CA LYS A 26 28.05 -44.62 18.02
C LYS A 26 28.11 -46.03 17.43
N PHE A 27 27.95 -46.15 16.10
CA PHE A 27 27.95 -47.46 15.41
C PHE A 27 29.31 -48.11 15.42
N TYR A 28 30.40 -47.31 15.30
CA TYR A 28 31.77 -47.81 15.27
C TYR A 28 32.42 -47.94 16.65
N ASN A 29 31.66 -47.74 17.77
CA ASN A 29 32.14 -47.91 19.14
C ASN A 29 33.48 -47.20 19.43
N PHE A 30 33.60 -45.93 18.97
CA PHE A 30 34.80 -45.14 19.29
C PHE A 30 34.93 -44.98 20.81
N PRO A 31 36.05 -45.40 21.44
CA PRO A 31 36.21 -45.45 22.90
C PRO A 31 36.19 -44.10 23.61
N GLN A 32 36.16 -42.99 22.86
CA GLN A 32 36.09 -41.65 23.39
C GLN A 32 34.65 -41.06 23.40
N PHE A 33 33.66 -41.78 22.87
CA PHE A 33 32.25 -41.37 22.85
C PHE A 33 31.39 -42.35 23.65
N GLU A 34 31.46 -42.24 24.98
CA GLU A 34 30.48 -42.89 25.87
C GLU A 34 29.15 -42.12 25.83
N ILE A 35 28.40 -42.28 24.76
CA ILE A 35 26.99 -41.87 24.74
C ILE A 35 26.21 -42.96 25.47
N SER A 36 25.54 -42.62 26.54
CA SER A 36 24.74 -43.55 27.36
C SER A 36 23.89 -44.47 26.46
N LYS A 37 23.91 -45.78 26.75
CA LYS A 37 23.21 -46.83 25.98
C LYS A 37 21.71 -46.64 25.81
N SER A 38 21.12 -45.57 26.35
CA SER A 38 19.69 -45.28 26.39
C SER A 38 19.25 -44.09 25.50
N ILE A 39 19.96 -43.78 24.41
CA ILE A 39 19.40 -42.85 23.45
C ILE A 39 18.28 -43.58 22.71
N ASP A 40 17.07 -43.27 23.13
CA ASP A 40 15.86 -43.73 22.47
C ASP A 40 15.85 -43.13 21.04
N ILE A 41 15.84 -43.98 20.03
CA ILE A 41 15.81 -43.59 18.62
C ILE A 41 14.58 -42.74 18.34
N ILE A 42 13.48 -42.96 19.07
CA ILE A 42 12.24 -42.21 18.97
C ILE A 42 12.48 -40.73 19.41
N ASN A 43 13.22 -40.52 20.50
CA ASN A 43 13.54 -39.18 20.98
C ASN A 43 14.46 -38.43 20.01
N LEU A 44 15.45 -39.11 19.41
CA LEU A 44 16.29 -38.51 18.40
C LEU A 44 15.49 -38.10 17.16
N LEU A 45 14.63 -38.99 16.68
CA LEU A 45 13.74 -38.71 15.54
C LEU A 45 12.79 -37.52 15.84
N SER A 46 12.24 -37.48 17.05
CA SER A 46 11.37 -36.37 17.49
C SER A 46 12.10 -35.03 17.48
N ILE A 47 13.35 -34.96 17.92
CA ILE A 47 14.16 -33.74 17.88
C ILE A 47 14.40 -33.30 16.44
N ILE A 48 14.74 -34.22 15.54
CA ILE A 48 14.99 -33.91 14.12
C ILE A 48 13.72 -33.37 13.47
N VAL A 49 12.57 -34.01 13.70
CA VAL A 49 11.26 -33.57 13.18
C VAL A 49 10.89 -32.19 13.73
N THR A 50 11.08 -31.96 15.05
CA THR A 50 10.79 -30.66 15.68
C THR A 50 11.65 -29.55 15.10
N ILE A 51 12.96 -29.76 14.94
CA ILE A 51 13.87 -28.78 14.33
C ILE A 51 13.48 -28.54 12.88
N GLY A 52 13.18 -29.58 12.12
CA GLY A 52 12.74 -29.48 10.71
C GLY A 52 11.46 -28.66 10.57
N LEU A 53 10.45 -28.94 11.41
CA LEU A 53 9.20 -28.18 11.44
C LEU A 53 9.43 -26.72 11.85
N ALA A 54 10.25 -26.45 12.87
CA ALA A 54 10.58 -25.10 13.30
C ALA A 54 11.23 -24.28 12.17
N ILE A 55 12.16 -24.88 11.42
CA ILE A 55 12.79 -24.22 10.26
C ILE A 55 11.76 -23.94 9.17
N ILE A 56 10.93 -24.92 8.82
CA ILE A 56 9.90 -24.78 7.77
C ILE A 56 8.91 -23.67 8.17
N ILE A 57 8.42 -23.69 9.40
CA ILE A 57 7.48 -22.69 9.92
C ILE A 57 8.13 -21.30 9.86
N THR A 58 9.33 -21.13 10.39
CA THR A 58 10.02 -19.83 10.41
C THR A 58 10.26 -19.30 8.99
N VAL A 59 10.81 -20.11 8.10
CA VAL A 59 11.11 -19.67 6.73
C VAL A 59 9.84 -19.36 5.94
N TYR A 60 8.81 -20.18 6.08
CA TYR A 60 7.56 -20.02 5.33
C TYR A 60 6.75 -18.83 5.85
N PHE A 61 6.57 -18.73 7.17
CA PHE A 61 5.77 -17.64 7.74
C PHE A 61 6.47 -16.28 7.66
N ASP A 62 7.78 -16.21 7.93
CA ASP A 62 8.50 -14.94 7.84
C ASP A 62 8.54 -14.43 6.41
N LYS A 63 8.73 -15.30 5.43
CA LYS A 63 8.74 -14.90 4.03
C LYS A 63 7.37 -14.36 3.59
N THR A 64 6.30 -15.12 3.84
CA THR A 64 4.95 -14.74 3.39
C THR A 64 4.46 -13.47 4.10
N LYS A 65 4.69 -13.35 5.41
CA LYS A 65 4.31 -12.15 6.18
C LYS A 65 5.11 -10.93 5.75
N ASN A 66 6.41 -11.08 5.52
CA ASN A 66 7.28 -9.95 5.16
C ASN A 66 6.99 -9.45 3.74
N ASP A 67 6.78 -10.35 2.78
CA ASP A 67 6.43 -9.98 1.40
C ASP A 67 5.07 -9.23 1.38
N ASN A 68 4.06 -9.74 2.05
CA ASN A 68 2.74 -9.09 2.17
C ASN A 68 2.82 -7.71 2.85
N ARG A 69 3.67 -7.57 3.86
CA ARG A 69 3.87 -6.29 4.57
C ARG A 69 4.55 -5.26 3.68
N ILE A 70 5.57 -5.65 2.93
CA ILE A 70 6.28 -4.76 2.00
C ILE A 70 5.36 -4.29 0.88
N GLU A 71 4.54 -5.19 0.33
CA GLU A 71 3.56 -4.84 -0.71
C GLU A 71 2.52 -3.87 -0.18
N LYS A 72 2.01 -4.10 1.03
CA LYS A 72 1.07 -3.21 1.71
C LYS A 72 1.67 -1.83 1.93
N ASP A 73 2.87 -1.75 2.50
CA ASP A 73 3.56 -0.48 2.76
C ASP A 73 3.82 0.29 1.45
N LEU A 74 4.12 -0.41 0.35
CA LEU A 74 4.30 0.21 -0.96
C LEU A 74 3.02 0.86 -1.47
N ILE A 75 1.86 0.20 -1.30
CA ILE A 75 0.57 0.73 -1.73
C ILE A 75 0.18 1.92 -0.85
N LEU A 76 0.31 1.81 0.47
CA LEU A 76 -0.01 2.88 1.41
C LEU A 76 0.78 4.15 1.13
N ARG A 77 2.11 4.06 0.93
CA ARG A 77 2.93 5.23 0.56
C ARG A 77 2.47 5.91 -0.73
N ARG A 78 1.90 5.16 -1.67
CA ARG A 78 1.34 5.75 -2.90
C ARG A 78 0.00 6.44 -2.63
N VAL A 79 -0.81 5.93 -1.70
CA VAL A 79 -2.04 6.59 -1.25
C VAL A 79 -1.69 7.88 -0.52
N ASP A 80 -0.71 7.85 0.39
CA ASP A 80 -0.19 9.04 1.08
C ASP A 80 0.24 10.13 0.08
N ASN A 81 0.96 9.76 -0.97
CA ASN A 81 1.37 10.72 -2.01
C ASN A 81 0.18 11.36 -2.73
N ILE A 82 -0.93 10.61 -2.97
CA ILE A 82 -2.15 11.21 -3.52
C ILE A 82 -2.77 12.17 -2.51
N TYR A 83 -2.77 11.81 -1.24
CA TYR A 83 -3.27 12.65 -0.16
C TYR A 83 -2.49 13.98 -0.08
N GLU A 84 -1.18 13.95 -0.21
CA GLU A 84 -0.32 15.14 -0.26
C GLU A 84 -0.68 16.04 -1.45
N ILE A 85 -0.75 15.48 -2.67
CA ILE A 85 -1.12 16.24 -3.88
C ILE A 85 -2.51 16.87 -3.71
N THR A 86 -3.46 16.13 -3.13
CA THR A 86 -4.82 16.60 -2.88
C THR A 86 -4.84 17.75 -1.88
N ASN A 87 -4.03 17.68 -0.81
CA ASN A 87 -3.90 18.76 0.18
C ASN A 87 -3.23 20.02 -0.39
N GLU A 88 -2.21 19.86 -1.22
CA GLU A 88 -1.56 20.99 -1.89
C GLU A 88 -2.56 21.71 -2.79
N LEU A 89 -3.27 20.98 -3.65
CA LEU A 89 -4.28 21.52 -4.53
C LEU A 89 -5.43 22.21 -3.75
N GLN A 90 -5.86 21.62 -2.63
CA GLN A 90 -6.88 22.23 -1.77
C GLN A 90 -6.42 23.58 -1.21
N LYS A 91 -5.19 23.68 -0.70
CA LYS A 91 -4.65 24.94 -0.17
C LYS A 91 -4.63 26.03 -1.22
N GLU A 92 -4.24 25.71 -2.45
CA GLU A 92 -4.24 26.64 -3.57
C GLU A 92 -5.67 27.09 -3.93
N CYS A 93 -6.61 26.14 -4.04
CA CYS A 93 -8.02 26.48 -4.37
C CYS A 93 -8.69 27.33 -3.29
N VAL A 94 -8.41 27.08 -2.00
CA VAL A 94 -8.97 27.82 -0.86
C VAL A 94 -8.43 29.25 -0.82
N SER A 95 -7.26 29.54 -1.39
CA SER A 95 -6.77 30.91 -1.56
C SER A 95 -7.67 31.76 -2.48
N GLY A 96 -8.57 31.10 -3.21
CA GLY A 96 -9.52 31.73 -4.11
C GLY A 96 -9.01 31.92 -5.54
N THR A 97 -7.73 31.64 -5.80
CA THR A 97 -7.12 31.79 -7.12
C THR A 97 -6.16 30.66 -7.41
N ILE A 98 -6.22 30.10 -8.62
CA ILE A 98 -5.31 29.07 -9.08
C ILE A 98 -5.07 29.19 -10.59
N PRO A 99 -3.83 29.00 -11.09
CA PRO A 99 -3.59 28.86 -12.52
C PRO A 99 -4.36 27.65 -13.09
N TYR A 100 -5.05 27.86 -14.22
CA TYR A 100 -5.81 26.76 -14.86
C TYR A 100 -4.94 25.54 -15.17
N THR A 101 -3.74 25.78 -15.66
CA THR A 101 -2.78 24.72 -15.99
C THR A 101 -2.37 23.91 -14.74
N GLU A 102 -2.27 24.54 -13.61
CA GLU A 102 -1.91 23.92 -12.34
C GLU A 102 -3.05 23.07 -11.79
N ALA A 103 -4.27 23.59 -11.77
CA ALA A 103 -5.46 22.81 -11.44
C ALA A 103 -5.61 21.57 -12.33
N ALA A 104 -5.50 21.73 -13.65
CA ALA A 104 -5.63 20.65 -14.61
C ALA A 104 -4.49 19.61 -14.47
N SER A 105 -3.25 20.05 -14.25
CA SER A 105 -2.11 19.16 -14.08
C SER A 105 -2.18 18.36 -12.78
N SER A 106 -2.61 18.97 -11.68
CA SER A 106 -2.77 18.29 -10.39
C SER A 106 -3.86 17.22 -10.44
N ILE A 107 -5.01 17.50 -11.05
CA ILE A 107 -6.05 16.49 -11.28
C ILE A 107 -5.52 15.33 -12.14
N LYS A 108 -4.78 15.64 -13.21
CA LYS A 108 -4.16 14.60 -14.05
C LYS A 108 -3.16 13.75 -13.25
N ARG A 109 -2.35 14.36 -12.38
CA ARG A 109 -1.41 13.65 -11.49
C ARG A 109 -2.16 12.71 -10.54
N ILE A 110 -3.22 13.18 -9.88
CA ILE A 110 -4.07 12.36 -9.00
C ILE A 110 -4.61 11.15 -9.77
N ASN A 111 -5.24 11.35 -10.92
CA ASN A 111 -5.79 10.28 -11.74
C ASN A 111 -4.72 9.26 -12.19
N THR A 112 -3.54 9.72 -12.58
CA THR A 112 -2.44 8.85 -13.01
C THR A 112 -1.91 8.03 -11.85
N SER A 113 -1.76 8.64 -10.66
CA SER A 113 -1.33 7.97 -9.44
C SER A 113 -2.33 6.91 -9.00
N LEU A 114 -3.63 7.19 -9.05
CA LEU A 114 -4.68 6.21 -8.76
C LEU A 114 -4.65 5.01 -9.71
N LYS A 115 -4.53 5.23 -11.02
CA LYS A 115 -4.39 4.14 -11.98
C LYS A 115 -3.17 3.26 -11.67
N SER A 116 -2.07 3.88 -11.23
CA SER A 116 -0.86 3.16 -10.81
C SER A 116 -1.09 2.34 -9.53
N ILE A 117 -1.85 2.88 -8.56
CA ILE A 117 -2.23 2.16 -7.34
C ILE A 117 -3.09 0.95 -7.69
N TYR A 118 -4.15 1.12 -8.48
CA TYR A 118 -5.02 0.01 -8.88
C TYR A 118 -4.25 -1.10 -9.60
N LYS A 119 -3.37 -0.73 -10.53
CA LYS A 119 -2.49 -1.70 -11.18
C LYS A 119 -1.57 -2.46 -10.20
N THR A 120 -1.12 -1.79 -9.14
CA THR A 120 -0.29 -2.42 -8.11
C THR A 120 -1.13 -3.34 -7.23
N ILE A 121 -2.33 -2.92 -6.82
CA ILE A 121 -3.30 -3.70 -6.08
C ILE A 121 -3.64 -5.00 -6.81
N ASP A 122 -3.92 -4.91 -8.11
CA ASP A 122 -4.24 -6.06 -8.95
C ASP A 122 -3.03 -7.03 -9.07
N LYS A 123 -1.82 -6.51 -9.19
CA LYS A 123 -0.59 -7.32 -9.23
C LYS A 123 -0.28 -8.04 -7.91
N CYS A 124 -0.55 -7.37 -6.78
CA CYS A 124 -0.36 -7.93 -5.44
C CYS A 124 -1.56 -8.79 -5.00
N GLN A 125 -2.53 -9.01 -5.88
CA GLN A 125 -3.75 -9.80 -5.62
C GLN A 125 -4.54 -9.31 -4.39
N PHE A 126 -4.49 -8.01 -4.12
CA PHE A 126 -5.34 -7.41 -3.11
C PHE A 126 -6.77 -7.30 -3.65
N SER A 127 -7.71 -7.97 -3.01
CA SER A 127 -9.14 -7.88 -3.34
C SER A 127 -9.72 -6.61 -2.75
N ILE A 128 -9.72 -5.52 -3.51
CA ILE A 128 -10.47 -4.32 -3.17
C ILE A 128 -11.76 -4.33 -3.97
N LYS A 129 -12.87 -4.11 -3.28
CA LYS A 129 -14.19 -4.04 -3.94
C LYS A 129 -14.22 -2.88 -4.93
N ASP A 130 -14.89 -3.08 -6.04
CA ASP A 130 -14.98 -2.09 -7.11
C ASP A 130 -15.76 -0.83 -6.70
N ASP A 131 -16.60 -0.92 -5.65
CA ASP A 131 -17.35 0.21 -5.10
C ASP A 131 -16.46 1.39 -4.69
N ILE A 132 -15.30 1.13 -4.06
CA ILE A 132 -14.34 2.21 -3.71
C ILE A 132 -13.67 2.79 -4.93
N LYS A 133 -13.31 1.96 -5.91
CA LYS A 133 -12.69 2.44 -7.15
C LYS A 133 -13.63 3.39 -7.89
N GLU A 134 -14.93 3.04 -7.95
CA GLU A 134 -15.95 3.88 -8.56
C GLU A 134 -16.18 5.15 -7.75
N SER A 135 -16.40 5.06 -6.44
CA SER A 135 -16.60 6.22 -5.57
C SER A 135 -15.45 7.22 -5.66
N LEU A 136 -14.20 6.74 -5.67
CA LEU A 136 -13.04 7.62 -5.78
C LEU A 136 -12.92 8.25 -7.17
N LYS A 137 -13.23 7.52 -8.23
CA LYS A 137 -13.26 8.04 -9.60
C LYS A 137 -14.33 9.13 -9.74
N ASP A 138 -15.52 8.90 -9.19
CA ASP A 138 -16.63 9.85 -9.23
C ASP A 138 -16.32 11.10 -8.41
N ALA A 139 -15.76 10.94 -7.21
CA ALA A 139 -15.35 12.08 -6.36
C ALA A 139 -14.31 12.97 -7.06
N ILE A 140 -13.34 12.39 -7.79
CA ILE A 140 -12.36 13.16 -8.56
C ILE A 140 -12.99 13.79 -9.80
N GLY A 141 -13.92 13.11 -10.46
CA GLY A 141 -14.71 13.67 -11.55
C GLY A 141 -15.48 14.90 -11.09
N ASP A 142 -16.19 14.79 -9.99
CA ASP A 142 -16.93 15.87 -9.35
C ASP A 142 -16.04 17.07 -8.97
N LEU A 143 -14.86 16.79 -8.38
CA LEU A 143 -13.89 17.84 -8.07
C LEU A 143 -13.41 18.54 -9.33
N ARG A 144 -13.04 17.80 -10.37
CA ARG A 144 -12.62 18.36 -11.66
C ARG A 144 -13.68 19.31 -12.20
N ASP A 145 -14.94 18.87 -12.22
CA ASP A 145 -16.05 19.65 -12.75
C ASP A 145 -16.27 20.92 -11.89
N LYS A 146 -16.09 20.80 -10.58
CA LYS A 146 -16.15 21.97 -9.68
C LYS A 146 -14.96 22.93 -9.86
N LEU A 147 -13.80 22.47 -10.26
CA LEU A 147 -12.62 23.32 -10.48
C LEU A 147 -12.63 24.00 -11.83
N THR A 148 -13.13 23.33 -12.87
CA THR A 148 -12.94 23.77 -14.27
C THR A 148 -14.20 24.10 -15.03
N ASP A 149 -15.36 23.57 -14.62
CA ASP A 149 -16.60 23.82 -15.36
C ASP A 149 -17.24 25.14 -14.95
N THR A 150 -17.53 25.95 -15.95
CA THR A 150 -18.34 27.13 -15.79
C THR A 150 -19.80 26.70 -15.66
N PRO A 151 -20.46 26.91 -14.50
CA PRO A 151 -21.86 26.57 -14.36
C PRO A 151 -22.73 27.38 -15.32
N LYS A 152 -23.85 26.80 -15.77
CA LYS A 152 -24.87 27.57 -16.50
C LYS A 152 -25.33 28.71 -15.61
N ILE A 153 -25.09 29.92 -16.06
CA ILE A 153 -25.38 31.14 -15.30
C ILE A 153 -26.82 31.56 -15.61
N ASN A 154 -27.64 31.77 -14.58
CA ASN A 154 -28.95 32.35 -14.74
C ASN A 154 -28.79 33.87 -14.93
N GLU A 155 -29.73 34.51 -15.66
CA GLU A 155 -29.71 35.96 -15.92
C GLU A 155 -29.63 36.80 -14.66
N GLU A 156 -30.24 36.34 -13.54
CA GLU A 156 -30.17 36.98 -12.23
C GLU A 156 -28.73 36.98 -11.61
N GLN A 157 -27.92 35.98 -11.91
CA GLN A 157 -26.55 35.90 -11.43
C GLN A 157 -25.62 36.83 -12.20
N ILE A 158 -25.92 37.07 -13.47
CA ILE A 158 -25.20 38.03 -14.31
C ILE A 158 -25.40 39.44 -13.77
N GLN A 159 -26.63 39.77 -13.35
CA GLN A 159 -26.96 41.08 -12.80
C GLN A 159 -26.27 41.37 -11.47
N LYS A 160 -25.94 40.34 -10.66
CA LYS A 160 -25.28 40.51 -9.37
C LYS A 160 -23.75 40.52 -9.45
N SER A 161 -23.17 40.45 -10.65
CA SER A 161 -21.70 40.43 -10.87
C SER A 161 -20.92 39.35 -10.09
N GLU A 162 -21.60 38.33 -9.55
CA GLU A 162 -20.98 37.26 -8.79
C GLU A 162 -20.91 35.99 -9.61
N LEU A 163 -19.96 35.93 -10.55
CA LEU A 163 -19.68 34.70 -11.28
C LEU A 163 -19.06 33.66 -10.34
N PRO A 164 -19.53 32.38 -10.34
CA PRO A 164 -18.95 31.33 -9.51
C PRO A 164 -17.49 31.07 -9.83
N ILE A 165 -17.12 31.20 -11.10
CA ILE A 165 -15.77 31.06 -11.64
C ILE A 165 -15.54 32.19 -12.65
N GLU A 166 -14.42 32.88 -12.51
CA GLU A 166 -13.94 33.85 -13.50
C GLU A 166 -12.51 33.47 -13.90
N VAL A 167 -12.21 33.44 -15.18
CA VAL A 167 -10.86 33.17 -15.69
C VAL A 167 -10.28 34.46 -16.25
N LYS A 168 -9.22 34.97 -15.64
CA LYS A 168 -8.47 36.15 -16.08
C LYS A 168 -7.01 35.77 -16.27
N ASP A 169 -6.44 36.04 -17.42
CA ASP A 169 -5.02 35.79 -17.73
C ASP A 169 -4.54 34.37 -17.40
N GLY A 170 -5.42 33.35 -17.62
CA GLY A 170 -5.13 31.97 -17.32
C GLY A 170 -5.23 31.57 -15.83
N VAL A 171 -5.65 32.49 -14.98
CA VAL A 171 -5.90 32.27 -13.55
C VAL A 171 -7.40 32.16 -13.31
N ILE A 172 -7.78 31.13 -12.58
CA ILE A 172 -9.17 30.92 -12.15
C ILE A 172 -9.37 31.65 -10.83
N HIS A 173 -10.44 32.44 -10.75
CA HIS A 173 -10.91 33.08 -9.55
C HIS A 173 -12.23 32.46 -9.11
N TYR A 174 -12.29 32.00 -7.86
CA TYR A 174 -13.48 31.38 -7.28
C TYR A 174 -14.19 32.36 -6.33
N ASN A 175 -15.53 32.42 -6.38
CA ASN A 175 -16.27 33.10 -5.33
C ASN A 175 -16.33 32.22 -4.06
N ARG A 176 -16.72 32.83 -2.91
CA ARG A 176 -16.78 32.13 -1.60
C ARG A 176 -17.67 30.88 -1.62
N GLN A 177 -18.81 30.95 -2.31
CA GLN A 177 -19.72 29.81 -2.38
C GLN A 177 -19.09 28.65 -3.16
N ARG A 178 -18.35 28.96 -4.23
CA ARG A 178 -17.65 27.95 -5.03
C ARG A 178 -16.50 27.33 -4.25
N ILE A 179 -15.75 28.12 -3.48
CA ILE A 179 -14.70 27.62 -2.59
C ILE A 179 -15.26 26.59 -1.61
N ALA A 180 -16.37 26.91 -0.91
CA ALA A 180 -17.00 25.97 0.03
C ALA A 180 -17.45 24.66 -0.66
N GLN A 181 -17.95 24.73 -1.89
CA GLN A 181 -18.29 23.53 -2.67
C GLN A 181 -17.06 22.70 -3.04
N ILE A 182 -15.96 23.37 -3.40
CA ILE A 182 -14.67 22.73 -3.73
C ILE A 182 -14.10 22.05 -2.49
N GLU A 183 -14.09 22.70 -1.33
CA GLU A 183 -13.65 22.13 -0.05
C GLU A 183 -14.42 20.85 0.28
N SER A 184 -15.74 20.87 0.18
CA SER A 184 -16.56 19.66 0.41
C SER A 184 -16.22 18.51 -0.54
N LYS A 185 -15.78 18.80 -1.79
CA LYS A 185 -15.35 17.75 -2.72
C LYS A 185 -13.96 17.19 -2.37
N PHE A 186 -13.06 18.03 -1.86
CA PHE A 186 -11.78 17.57 -1.34
C PHE A 186 -11.97 16.65 -0.13
N ASP A 187 -12.87 16.99 0.79
CA ASP A 187 -13.16 16.16 1.95
C ASP A 187 -13.71 14.80 1.53
N GLY A 188 -14.62 14.75 0.55
CA GLY A 188 -15.12 13.50 -0.02
C GLY A 188 -14.03 12.62 -0.63
N ILE A 189 -13.03 13.21 -1.30
CA ILE A 189 -11.88 12.45 -1.82
C ILE A 189 -11.04 11.89 -0.68
N LYS A 190 -10.77 12.69 0.36
CA LYS A 190 -9.99 12.26 1.53
C LYS A 190 -10.67 11.11 2.27
N ASP A 191 -11.98 11.17 2.43
CA ASP A 191 -12.77 10.09 3.04
C ASP A 191 -12.66 8.80 2.23
N CYS A 192 -12.75 8.87 0.91
CA CYS A 192 -12.56 7.71 0.04
C CYS A 192 -11.13 7.15 0.11
N LEU A 193 -10.10 8.00 0.18
CA LEU A 193 -8.71 7.58 0.34
C LEU A 193 -8.50 6.91 1.69
N PHE A 194 -9.04 7.46 2.76
CA PHE A 194 -8.98 6.89 4.09
C PHE A 194 -9.67 5.51 4.16
N GLU A 195 -10.83 5.37 3.52
CA GLU A 195 -11.50 4.07 3.42
C GLU A 195 -10.66 3.05 2.64
N LEU A 196 -9.99 3.49 1.57
CA LEU A 196 -9.05 2.65 0.81
C LEU A 196 -7.91 2.16 1.70
N GLU A 197 -7.29 3.03 2.50
CA GLU A 197 -6.24 2.67 3.47
C GLU A 197 -6.72 1.65 4.50
N ILE A 198 -7.90 1.87 5.08
CA ILE A 198 -8.50 0.92 6.04
C ILE A 198 -8.66 -0.45 5.40
N ARG A 199 -9.12 -0.52 4.16
CA ARG A 199 -9.32 -1.82 3.48
C ARG A 199 -8.01 -2.50 3.14
N ILE A 200 -6.98 -1.74 2.75
CA ILE A 200 -5.63 -2.27 2.55
C ILE A 200 -5.08 -2.82 3.88
N ASN A 201 -5.33 -2.13 4.99
CA ASN A 201 -4.82 -2.54 6.30
C ASN A 201 -5.54 -3.75 6.92
N LYS A 202 -6.79 -4.00 6.58
CA LYS A 202 -7.56 -5.15 7.10
C LYS A 202 -7.17 -6.50 6.52
N LYS A 203 -6.30 -6.54 5.52
CA LYS A 203 -5.81 -7.75 4.87
C LYS A 203 -4.37 -8.08 5.31
#